data_8901e4b5d680009daa9b0b9fb5ac06d7
#
_entry.id   8901e4b5d680009daa9b0b9fb5ac06d7
#
_cell.length_a   1.000
_cell.length_b   1.000
_cell.length_c   1.000
_cell.angle_alpha   90.00
_cell.angle_beta   90.00
_cell.angle_gamma   90.00
#
_symmetry.space_group_name_H-M   'P 1'
#
loop_
_entity.id
_entity.type
_entity.pdbx_description
1 polymer ?
#
loop_
_entity_poly.entity_id
_entity_poly.type
_entity_poly.pdbx_seq_one_letter_code
_entity_poly.pdbx_strand_id
1 'polypeptide(L)'
;MLYCVVNYWVADYAEGEGEFNLQRTLQGADAKTVVELFDFELNTAQHGSTTTYRFTNTKNELGADIVWQGNTYTAIPIKAEGYAATGQGTLPRPTISVANLNGTFTTILALLNIDSDGNVLPRNSITLEGCKVTRTRTLSKFLDAVNFTGGSNSDADPTSYFRPRDI
;
A
#
# COMPACT_ATOMS: atom_id res chain seq x y z
N MET A 1 -15.40 8.54 -7.55
CA MET A 1 -14.56 8.49 -6.33
C MET A 1 -14.99 7.26 -5.57
N LEU A 2 -14.12 6.30 -5.41
CA LEU A 2 -14.42 5.06 -4.69
C LEU A 2 -13.91 5.22 -3.26
N TYR A 3 -14.78 5.03 -2.29
CA TYR A 3 -14.38 5.00 -0.88
C TYR A 3 -14.33 3.54 -0.43
N CYS A 4 -13.18 3.08 -0.01
CA CYS A 4 -13.03 1.80 0.67
C CYS A 4 -12.91 2.08 2.17
N VAL A 5 -13.88 1.65 2.95
CA VAL A 5 -13.80 1.68 4.42
C VAL A 5 -13.17 0.36 4.82
N VAL A 6 -11.96 0.42 5.34
CA VAL A 6 -11.22 -0.76 5.78
C VAL A 6 -11.65 -1.10 7.20
N ASN A 7 -12.28 -2.25 7.37
CA ASN A 7 -12.80 -2.70 8.67
C ASN A 7 -11.84 -3.61 9.45
N TYR A 8 -10.72 -4.02 8.87
CA TYR A 8 -9.75 -4.91 9.49
C TYR A 8 -8.32 -4.48 9.21
N TRP A 9 -7.58 -4.24 10.28
CA TRP A 9 -6.14 -4.00 10.24
C TRP A 9 -5.44 -5.07 11.07
N VAL A 10 -4.42 -5.67 10.53
CA VAL A 10 -3.46 -6.47 11.29
C VAL A 10 -2.15 -5.69 11.30
N ALA A 11 -1.74 -5.25 12.48
CA ALA A 11 -0.42 -4.69 12.68
C ALA A 11 0.57 -5.83 12.77
N ASP A 12 1.43 -5.98 11.78
CA ASP A 12 2.60 -6.83 11.90
C ASP A 12 3.77 -5.98 12.39
N TYR A 13 4.29 -6.33 13.56
CA TYR A 13 5.43 -5.65 14.16
C TYR A 13 6.71 -6.19 13.53
N ALA A 14 7.37 -5.37 12.76
CA ALA A 14 8.82 -5.50 12.65
C ALA A 14 9.45 -4.65 13.77
N GLU A 15 9.57 -5.22 14.95
CA GLU A 15 10.48 -4.67 15.96
C GLU A 15 11.89 -4.96 15.48
N GLY A 16 12.60 -3.95 14.98
CA GLY A 16 13.94 -4.13 14.48
C GLY A 16 14.67 -2.81 14.29
N GLU A 17 15.95 -2.91 14.08
CA GLU A 17 16.87 -1.79 13.82
C GLU A 17 16.39 -0.87 12.67
N GLY A 18 15.55 -1.38 11.74
CA GLY A 18 15.01 -0.64 10.62
C GLY A 18 14.06 0.50 11.01
N GLU A 19 13.17 0.30 12.00
CA GLU A 19 12.30 1.37 12.49
C GLU A 19 13.10 2.48 13.18
N PHE A 20 14.12 2.09 13.95
CA PHE A 20 15.00 3.03 14.62
C PHE A 20 15.81 3.86 13.61
N ASN A 21 16.33 3.25 12.56
CA ASN A 21 17.02 3.92 11.47
C ASN A 21 16.12 4.89 10.71
N LEU A 22 14.87 4.52 10.46
CA LEU A 22 13.90 5.39 9.82
C LEU A 22 13.60 6.62 10.66
N GLN A 23 13.33 6.44 11.97
CA GLN A 23 13.06 7.55 12.88
C GLN A 23 14.26 8.50 13.00
N ARG A 24 15.48 7.96 13.13
CA ARG A 24 16.69 8.74 13.16
C ARG A 24 16.91 9.54 11.88
N THR A 25 16.61 8.96 10.72
CA THR A 25 16.74 9.63 9.43
C THR A 25 15.68 10.72 9.23
N LEU A 26 14.44 10.50 9.71
CA LEU A 26 13.39 11.52 9.67
C LEU A 26 13.70 12.74 10.55
N GLN A 27 14.50 12.57 11.58
CA GLN A 27 14.97 13.65 12.46
C GLN A 27 16.21 14.37 11.91
N GLY A 28 16.89 13.80 10.93
CA GLY A 28 18.06 14.38 10.29
C GLY A 28 17.72 15.39 9.19
N ALA A 29 18.68 16.29 8.88
CA ALA A 29 18.55 17.29 7.82
C ALA A 29 18.45 16.69 6.39
N ASP A 30 18.65 15.38 6.26
CA ASP A 30 18.69 14.61 5.00
C ASP A 30 17.38 13.85 4.74
N ALA A 31 16.25 14.30 5.31
CA ALA A 31 14.96 13.67 5.11
C ALA A 31 14.53 13.75 3.64
N LYS A 32 14.77 12.67 2.90
CA LYS A 32 14.25 12.49 1.54
C LYS A 32 12.74 12.19 1.59
N THR A 33 12.10 12.27 0.43
CA THR A 33 10.65 12.11 0.30
C THR A 33 10.15 10.80 0.93
N VAL A 34 9.12 10.92 1.76
CA VAL A 34 8.40 9.75 2.30
C VAL A 34 7.59 9.12 1.18
N VAL A 35 7.75 7.82 1.02
CA VAL A 35 7.01 6.98 0.08
C VAL A 35 5.97 6.18 0.85
N GLU A 36 4.73 6.18 0.37
CA GLU A 36 3.64 5.39 0.92
C GLU A 36 3.31 4.24 -0.04
N LEU A 37 3.34 3.03 0.49
CA LEU A 37 3.10 1.79 -0.22
C LEU A 37 1.83 1.15 0.36
N PHE A 38 0.96 0.65 -0.51
CA PHE A 38 -0.32 0.06 -0.14
C PHE A 38 -0.43 -1.33 -0.73
N ASP A 39 -0.56 -2.33 0.13
CA ASP A 39 -0.86 -3.72 -0.25
C ASP A 39 -2.34 -3.98 0.00
N PHE A 40 -3.08 -4.33 -1.04
CA PHE A 40 -4.48 -4.76 -0.99
C PHE A 40 -4.51 -6.27 -1.14
N GLU A 41 -4.62 -6.98 -0.03
CA GLU A 41 -4.64 -8.45 0.01
C GLU A 41 -6.09 -8.94 -0.07
N LEU A 42 -6.40 -9.70 -1.11
CA LEU A 42 -7.69 -10.34 -1.26
C LEU A 42 -7.82 -11.55 -0.34
N ASN A 43 -9.03 -11.82 0.08
CA ASN A 43 -9.37 -12.92 0.97
C ASN A 43 -10.10 -14.02 0.18
N THR A 44 -9.59 -15.25 0.21
CA THR A 44 -10.16 -16.37 -0.55
C THR A 44 -11.64 -16.61 -0.23
N ALA A 45 -12.04 -16.46 1.03
CA ALA A 45 -13.42 -16.74 1.45
C ALA A 45 -14.44 -15.74 0.86
N GLN A 46 -14.02 -14.50 0.60
CA GLN A 46 -14.88 -13.42 0.10
C GLN A 46 -14.66 -13.11 -1.37
N HIS A 47 -13.42 -13.26 -1.84
CA HIS A 47 -13.02 -12.82 -3.19
C HIS A 47 -12.67 -13.99 -4.13
N GLY A 48 -12.64 -15.23 -3.62
CA GLY A 48 -12.19 -16.39 -4.38
C GLY A 48 -10.70 -16.36 -4.76
N SER A 49 -9.94 -15.41 -4.25
CA SER A 49 -8.53 -15.17 -4.62
C SER A 49 -7.72 -14.69 -3.42
N THR A 50 -6.41 -15.00 -3.43
CA THR A 50 -5.41 -14.49 -2.49
C THR A 50 -4.48 -13.46 -3.14
N THR A 51 -4.84 -12.93 -4.30
CA THR A 51 -4.01 -11.95 -5.02
C THR A 51 -3.79 -10.71 -4.17
N THR A 52 -2.57 -10.19 -4.19
CA THR A 52 -2.21 -8.89 -3.59
C THR A 52 -1.98 -7.87 -4.69
N TYR A 53 -2.77 -6.80 -4.67
CA TYR A 53 -2.57 -5.64 -5.53
C TYR A 53 -1.75 -4.60 -4.78
N ARG A 54 -0.75 -4.02 -5.45
CA ARG A 54 0.21 -3.11 -4.85
C ARG A 54 0.16 -1.74 -5.50
N PHE A 55 -0.03 -0.71 -4.70
CA PHE A 55 -0.18 0.67 -5.17
C PHE A 55 0.69 1.63 -4.36
N THR A 56 1.02 2.74 -5.00
CA THR A 56 1.72 3.87 -4.36
C THR A 56 1.16 5.19 -4.87
N ASN A 57 1.35 6.27 -4.13
CA ASN A 57 0.94 7.61 -4.52
C ASN A 57 2.01 8.38 -5.31
N THR A 58 3.17 7.80 -5.53
CA THR A 58 4.32 8.45 -6.17
C THR A 58 5.00 7.55 -7.18
N LYS A 59 5.86 8.13 -8.00
CA LYS A 59 6.73 7.44 -8.94
C LYS A 59 8.17 7.47 -8.46
N ASN A 60 8.99 6.56 -8.99
CA ASN A 60 10.41 6.56 -8.72
C ASN A 60 11.15 7.71 -9.44
N GLU A 61 12.45 7.81 -9.26
CA GLU A 61 13.29 8.83 -9.88
C GLU A 61 13.28 8.79 -11.42
N LEU A 62 12.99 7.63 -11.99
CA LEU A 62 12.91 7.40 -13.43
C LEU A 62 11.52 7.71 -14.01
N GLY A 63 10.57 8.16 -13.19
CA GLY A 63 9.18 8.38 -13.59
C GLY A 63 8.36 7.09 -13.79
N ALA A 64 8.88 5.94 -13.35
CA ALA A 64 8.25 4.63 -13.41
C ALA A 64 7.60 4.24 -12.07
N ASP A 65 6.98 3.07 -12.04
CA ASP A 65 6.43 2.46 -10.82
C ASP A 65 7.55 2.16 -9.82
N ILE A 66 7.21 2.19 -8.53
CA ILE A 66 8.19 1.92 -7.47
C ILE A 66 8.38 0.41 -7.31
N VAL A 67 9.63 -0.01 -7.18
CA VAL A 67 9.98 -1.36 -6.76
C VAL A 67 10.53 -1.33 -5.34
N TRP A 68 9.98 -2.13 -4.44
CA TRP A 68 10.44 -2.25 -3.08
C TRP A 68 10.30 -3.69 -2.58
N GLN A 69 11.36 -4.20 -1.97
CA GLN A 69 11.48 -5.61 -1.58
C GLN A 69 11.18 -6.58 -2.74
N GLY A 70 11.59 -6.24 -3.96
CA GLY A 70 11.34 -7.01 -5.17
C GLY A 70 9.90 -6.97 -5.69
N ASN A 71 8.99 -6.22 -5.05
CA ASN A 71 7.61 -6.05 -5.47
C ASN A 71 7.40 -4.72 -6.19
N THR A 72 6.63 -4.73 -7.28
CA THR A 72 6.27 -3.51 -8.02
C THR A 72 4.98 -2.91 -7.46
N TYR A 73 5.02 -1.61 -7.16
CA TYR A 73 3.90 -0.80 -6.69
C TYR A 73 3.48 0.16 -7.78
N THR A 74 2.30 -0.04 -8.33
CA THR A 74 1.76 0.80 -9.41
C THR A 74 1.38 2.18 -8.89
N ALA A 75 1.89 3.22 -9.55
CA ALA A 75 1.62 4.61 -9.17
C ALA A 75 0.20 5.01 -9.58
N ILE A 76 -0.66 5.28 -8.59
CA ILE A 76 -2.03 5.78 -8.76
C ILE A 76 -2.30 6.93 -7.79
N PRO A 77 -3.26 7.82 -8.09
CA PRO A 77 -3.69 8.83 -7.12
C PRO A 77 -4.44 8.17 -5.95
N ILE A 78 -3.70 7.85 -4.89
CA ILE A 78 -4.21 7.24 -3.65
C ILE A 78 -3.86 8.13 -2.46
N LYS A 79 -4.79 8.30 -1.54
CA LYS A 79 -4.64 9.08 -0.32
C LYS A 79 -5.21 8.31 0.87
N ALA A 80 -4.47 8.31 1.95
CA ALA A 80 -4.86 7.63 3.17
C ALA A 80 -4.88 8.63 4.35
N GLU A 81 -5.99 8.69 5.07
CA GLU A 81 -6.24 9.63 6.17
C GLU A 81 -6.85 8.90 7.37
N GLY A 82 -6.85 9.56 8.55
CA GLY A 82 -7.55 9.07 9.74
C GLY A 82 -6.77 8.07 10.58
N TYR A 83 -5.44 8.05 10.47
CA TYR A 83 -4.56 7.17 11.26
C TYR A 83 -4.17 7.75 12.63
N ALA A 84 -4.57 8.97 12.95
CA ALA A 84 -4.21 9.58 14.22
C ALA A 84 -5.04 8.96 15.35
N ALA A 85 -4.37 8.33 16.33
CA ALA A 85 -4.97 7.95 17.58
C ALA A 85 -5.11 9.18 18.48
N THR A 86 -6.33 9.50 18.90
CA THR A 86 -6.57 10.49 19.95
C THR A 86 -6.60 9.78 21.30
N GLY A 87 -5.91 10.33 22.32
CA GLY A 87 -5.82 9.73 23.68
C GLY A 87 -7.15 9.57 24.43
N GLN A 88 -8.28 9.72 23.78
CA GLN A 88 -9.63 9.62 24.37
C GLN A 88 -10.39 8.36 23.94
N GLY A 89 -9.70 7.28 23.57
CA GLY A 89 -10.30 5.94 23.47
C GLY A 89 -11.15 5.65 22.23
N THR A 90 -11.21 6.55 21.25
CA THR A 90 -11.85 6.24 19.97
C THR A 90 -10.84 5.59 19.04
N LEU A 91 -11.12 4.36 18.60
CA LEU A 91 -10.29 3.68 17.60
C LEU A 91 -10.27 4.49 16.30
N PRO A 92 -9.10 4.75 15.71
CA PRO A 92 -9.01 5.42 14.42
C PRO A 92 -9.73 4.59 13.36
N ARG A 93 -10.47 5.26 12.48
CA ARG A 93 -11.08 4.65 11.30
C ARG A 93 -10.40 5.24 10.06
N PRO A 94 -9.30 4.63 9.61
CA PRO A 94 -8.59 5.13 8.44
C PRO A 94 -9.47 5.03 7.19
N THR A 95 -9.37 6.04 6.36
CA THR A 95 -10.06 6.12 5.07
C THR A 95 -9.03 6.18 3.96
N ILE A 96 -9.18 5.31 2.97
CA ILE A 96 -8.36 5.33 1.76
C ILE A 96 -9.23 5.82 0.61
N SER A 97 -8.80 6.91 -0.01
CA SER A 97 -9.44 7.49 -1.19
C SER A 97 -8.58 7.22 -2.42
N VAL A 98 -9.17 6.67 -3.45
CA VAL A 98 -8.49 6.35 -4.71
C VAL A 98 -9.22 7.03 -5.86
N ALA A 99 -8.47 7.76 -6.68
CA ALA A 99 -9.00 8.27 -7.93
C ALA A 99 -8.86 7.18 -9.01
N ASN A 100 -9.98 6.66 -9.46
CA ASN A 100 -10.03 5.59 -10.49
C ASN A 100 -9.93 6.17 -11.92
N LEU A 101 -8.96 7.06 -12.16
CA LEU A 101 -8.80 7.77 -13.42
C LEU A 101 -8.47 6.83 -14.59
N ASN A 102 -7.72 5.77 -14.32
CA ASN A 102 -7.29 4.79 -15.34
C ASN A 102 -8.14 3.52 -15.35
N GLY A 103 -9.24 3.49 -14.61
CA GLY A 103 -10.11 2.31 -14.53
C GLY A 103 -9.49 1.11 -13.81
N THR A 104 -8.34 1.25 -13.14
CA THR A 104 -7.62 0.14 -12.48
C THR A 104 -8.52 -0.62 -11.51
N PHE A 105 -9.23 0.07 -10.62
CA PHE A 105 -10.15 -0.58 -9.67
C PHE A 105 -11.37 -1.17 -10.36
N THR A 106 -11.88 -0.53 -11.40
CA THR A 106 -12.96 -1.09 -12.23
C THR A 106 -12.51 -2.40 -12.88
N THR A 107 -11.29 -2.46 -13.39
CA THR A 107 -10.71 -3.67 -13.97
C THR A 107 -10.55 -4.77 -12.92
N ILE A 108 -10.04 -4.45 -11.73
CA ILE A 108 -9.92 -5.42 -10.63
C ILE A 108 -11.29 -5.99 -10.27
N LEU A 109 -12.29 -5.13 -10.07
CA LEU A 109 -13.64 -5.57 -9.76
C LEU A 109 -14.26 -6.40 -10.89
N ALA A 110 -14.00 -6.04 -12.14
CA ALA A 110 -14.46 -6.82 -13.30
C ALA A 110 -13.84 -8.22 -13.31
N LEU A 111 -12.52 -8.32 -13.06
CA LEU A 111 -11.81 -9.60 -13.00
C LEU A 111 -12.28 -10.49 -11.85
N LEU A 112 -12.57 -9.91 -10.68
CA LEU A 112 -13.13 -10.64 -9.54
C LEU A 112 -14.55 -11.17 -9.81
N ASN A 113 -15.29 -10.55 -10.71
CA ASN A 113 -16.65 -10.93 -11.06
C ASN A 113 -16.72 -11.78 -12.35
N ILE A 114 -15.65 -12.46 -12.71
CA ILE A 114 -15.60 -13.46 -13.79
C ILE A 114 -15.33 -14.83 -13.14
N ASP A 115 -16.17 -15.82 -13.46
CA ASP A 115 -15.96 -17.20 -12.99
C ASP A 115 -14.87 -17.95 -13.78
N SER A 116 -14.57 -19.19 -13.39
CA SER A 116 -13.57 -20.03 -14.05
C SER A 116 -13.90 -20.36 -15.51
N ASP A 117 -15.15 -20.24 -15.90
CA ASP A 117 -15.65 -20.51 -17.27
C ASP A 117 -15.70 -19.23 -18.12
N GLY A 118 -15.30 -18.08 -17.54
CA GLY A 118 -15.27 -16.79 -18.22
C GLY A 118 -16.61 -16.06 -18.23
N ASN A 119 -17.63 -16.53 -17.49
CA ASN A 119 -18.92 -15.87 -17.41
C ASN A 119 -18.89 -14.75 -16.37
N VAL A 120 -19.59 -13.67 -16.63
CA VAL A 120 -19.73 -12.55 -15.71
C VAL A 120 -20.73 -12.94 -14.61
N LEU A 121 -20.28 -12.90 -13.36
CA LEU A 121 -21.11 -13.08 -12.19
C LEU A 121 -22.17 -11.94 -12.09
N PRO A 122 -23.27 -12.14 -11.38
CA PRO A 122 -24.26 -11.08 -11.15
C PRO A 122 -23.59 -9.80 -10.63
N ARG A 123 -24.06 -8.65 -11.10
CA ARG A 123 -23.49 -7.35 -10.71
C ARG A 123 -23.35 -7.23 -9.20
N ASN A 124 -22.17 -6.81 -8.72
CA ASN A 124 -21.84 -6.60 -7.32
C ASN A 124 -21.79 -7.86 -6.45
N SER A 125 -21.61 -9.04 -7.05
CA SER A 125 -21.45 -10.29 -6.27
C SER A 125 -20.18 -10.27 -5.46
N ILE A 126 -19.08 -9.71 -6.00
CA ILE A 126 -17.79 -9.58 -5.33
C ILE A 126 -17.38 -8.11 -5.33
N THR A 127 -17.10 -7.60 -4.16
CA THR A 127 -16.61 -6.24 -3.91
C THR A 127 -15.22 -6.31 -3.28
N LEU A 128 -14.59 -5.20 -2.98
CA LEU A 128 -13.35 -5.15 -2.20
C LEU A 128 -13.61 -5.14 -0.68
N GLU A 129 -14.86 -5.31 -0.27
CA GLU A 129 -15.20 -5.40 1.15
C GLU A 129 -14.54 -6.64 1.77
N GLY A 130 -13.87 -6.46 2.91
CA GLY A 130 -13.15 -7.53 3.58
C GLY A 130 -11.74 -7.82 3.02
N CYS A 131 -11.25 -7.06 2.04
CA CYS A 131 -9.83 -7.12 1.71
C CYS A 131 -9.01 -6.49 2.86
N LYS A 132 -7.84 -7.06 3.12
CA LYS A 132 -6.88 -6.48 4.07
C LYS A 132 -6.04 -5.43 3.33
N VAL A 133 -5.96 -4.23 3.88
CA VAL A 133 -5.09 -3.19 3.34
C VAL A 133 -3.97 -2.87 4.32
N THR A 134 -2.73 -3.03 3.89
CA THR A 134 -1.54 -2.68 4.65
C THR A 134 -0.92 -1.43 4.07
N ARG A 135 -0.75 -0.39 4.89
CA ARG A 135 0.02 0.81 4.52
C ARG A 135 1.42 0.71 5.09
N THR A 136 2.42 0.82 4.25
CA THR A 136 3.83 0.87 4.63
C THR A 136 4.40 2.22 4.24
N ARG A 137 5.23 2.81 5.10
CA ARG A 137 5.92 4.08 4.82
C ARG A 137 7.42 3.83 4.90
N THR A 138 8.13 4.29 3.89
CA THR A 138 9.59 4.27 3.84
C THR A 138 10.11 5.57 3.26
N LEU A 139 11.42 5.73 3.18
CA LEU A 139 12.04 6.87 2.52
C LEU A 139 12.48 6.48 1.11
N SER A 140 12.39 7.42 0.18
CA SER A 140 12.81 7.17 -1.21
C SER A 140 14.23 6.62 -1.32
N LYS A 141 15.15 6.99 -0.42
CA LYS A 141 16.53 6.52 -0.42
C LYS A 141 16.69 5.03 -0.07
N PHE A 142 15.72 4.42 0.62
CA PHE A 142 15.78 3.01 1.00
C PHE A 142 15.18 2.05 -0.02
N LEU A 143 14.65 2.59 -1.13
CA LEU A 143 14.06 1.79 -2.18
C LEU A 143 15.11 0.92 -2.90
N ASP A 144 14.63 -0.15 -3.54
CA ASP A 144 15.48 -1.06 -4.32
C ASP A 144 16.26 -0.30 -5.40
N ALA A 145 17.47 -0.77 -5.70
CA ALA A 145 18.40 -0.13 -6.64
C ALA A 145 17.82 0.16 -8.02
N VAL A 146 16.87 -0.66 -8.48
CA VAL A 146 16.20 -0.51 -9.78
C VAL A 146 15.42 0.80 -9.92
N ASN A 147 15.08 1.48 -8.81
CA ASN A 147 14.37 2.76 -8.83
C ASN A 147 15.24 3.96 -9.20
N PHE A 148 16.55 3.78 -9.30
CA PHE A 148 17.53 4.87 -9.47
C PHE A 148 18.25 4.79 -10.79
N THR A 149 18.71 5.93 -11.27
CA THR A 149 19.53 6.02 -12.46
C THR A 149 20.79 5.18 -12.30
N GLY A 150 21.04 4.29 -13.26
CA GLY A 150 22.18 3.37 -13.23
C GLY A 150 21.95 2.06 -12.46
N GLY A 151 20.75 1.87 -11.87
CA GLY A 151 20.39 0.61 -11.19
C GLY A 151 21.24 0.32 -9.94
N SER A 152 21.72 1.37 -9.27
CA SER A 152 22.54 1.24 -8.05
C SER A 152 22.02 2.13 -6.94
N ASN A 153 21.94 1.57 -5.73
CA ASN A 153 21.58 2.29 -4.52
C ASN A 153 22.31 1.67 -3.32
N SER A 154 23.31 2.38 -2.80
CA SER A 154 24.08 1.95 -1.63
C SER A 154 23.29 2.05 -0.31
N ASP A 155 22.23 2.86 -0.29
CA ASP A 155 21.38 3.10 0.88
C ASP A 155 20.13 2.20 0.89
N ALA A 156 19.98 1.30 -0.10
CA ALA A 156 18.86 0.38 -0.16
C ALA A 156 18.75 -0.43 1.14
N ASP A 157 17.60 -0.30 1.81
CA ASP A 157 17.35 -1.00 3.07
C ASP A 157 15.88 -1.47 3.15
N PRO A 158 15.61 -2.75 2.87
CA PRO A 158 14.27 -3.30 2.91
C PRO A 158 13.69 -3.38 4.33
N THR A 159 14.50 -3.15 5.38
CA THR A 159 14.07 -3.21 6.78
C THR A 159 13.68 -1.84 7.34
N SER A 160 14.08 -0.75 6.68
CA SER A 160 13.81 0.63 7.09
C SER A 160 12.44 1.09 6.62
N TYR A 161 11.39 0.65 7.32
CA TYR A 161 10.01 1.07 7.06
C TYR A 161 9.20 1.23 8.36
N PHE A 162 8.08 1.92 8.23
CA PHE A 162 7.12 2.13 9.30
C PHE A 162 5.73 1.67 8.83
N ARG A 163 5.11 0.81 9.62
CA ARG A 163 3.69 0.48 9.52
C ARG A 163 2.99 1.13 10.71
N PRO A 164 2.02 2.04 10.49
CA PRO A 164 1.30 2.62 11.62
C PRO A 164 0.64 1.49 12.42
N ARG A 165 0.77 1.58 13.74
CA ARG A 165 0.02 0.71 14.65
C ARG A 165 -1.46 1.03 14.49
N ASP A 166 -2.25 0.02 14.28
CA ASP A 166 -3.65 0.06 14.63
C ASP A 166 -3.77 -0.25 16.11
N ILE A 167 -4.26 0.74 16.84
CA ILE A 167 -4.61 0.62 18.25
C ILE A 167 -6.07 0.22 18.30
#